data_a6cefe39fb158fd36e6829b83ce60075
#
_entry.id   a6cefe39fb158fd36e6829b83ce60075
#
_cell.length_a   1.000
_cell.length_b   1.000
_cell.length_c   1.000
_cell.angle_alpha   90.00
_cell.angle_beta   90.00
_cell.angle_gamma   90.00
#
_symmetry.space_group_name_H-M   'P 1'
#
loop_
_entity.id
_entity.type
_entity.pdbx_description
1 polymer ?
#
loop_
_entity_poly.entity_id
_entity_poly.type
_entity_poly.pdbx_seq_one_letter_code
_entity_poly.pdbx_strand_id
1 'polypeptide(L)'
;WAGTLAGDAGDAQWTQTKADGSVRHVKSPVQQCERQRRMFITLLAAKVPEDRIHALAVFTHPAVKLQIANAQDRAFLVRDAIRFINDRCFEPPILTPAEALELAERINRGQA
;
A
#
# COMPACT_ATOMS: atom_id res chain seq x y z
N TRP A 1 -4.80 13.24 -6.02
CA TRP A 1 -4.21 12.65 -7.23
C TRP A 1 -5.29 12.44 -8.28
N ALA A 2 -5.51 13.42 -9.10
CA ALA A 2 -6.44 13.33 -10.23
C ALA A 2 -5.69 13.09 -11.54
N GLY A 3 -6.42 12.70 -12.60
CA GLY A 3 -5.85 12.47 -13.93
C GLY A 3 -5.29 11.06 -14.08
N THR A 4 -4.37 10.89 -15.04
CA THR A 4 -3.76 9.61 -15.34
C THR A 4 -2.38 9.51 -14.70
N LEU A 5 -2.16 8.46 -13.93
CA LEU A 5 -0.86 8.13 -13.34
C LEU A 5 -0.25 6.99 -14.13
N ALA A 6 0.93 7.20 -14.68
CA ALA A 6 1.63 6.23 -15.50
C ALA A 6 3.06 6.00 -15.00
N GLY A 7 3.53 4.78 -15.12
CA GLY A 7 4.88 4.39 -14.73
C GLY A 7 4.96 2.90 -14.44
N ASP A 8 6.03 2.51 -13.74
CA ASP A 8 6.25 1.15 -13.28
C ASP A 8 6.33 1.15 -11.76
N ALA A 9 5.85 0.09 -11.13
CA ALA A 9 5.90 -0.03 -9.66
C ALA A 9 7.33 0.06 -9.11
N GLY A 10 8.33 -0.32 -9.90
CA GLY A 10 9.75 -0.20 -9.54
C GLY A 10 10.34 1.19 -9.71
N ASP A 11 9.65 2.11 -10.38
CA ASP A 11 10.16 3.45 -10.63
C ASP A 11 10.10 4.33 -9.37
N ALA A 12 11.11 5.17 -9.19
CA ALA A 12 11.12 6.16 -8.11
C ALA A 12 10.10 7.29 -8.34
N GLN A 13 9.78 7.58 -9.60
CA GLN A 13 8.84 8.63 -9.98
C GLN A 13 7.84 8.12 -11.02
N TRP A 14 6.63 8.62 -10.92
CA TRP A 14 5.58 8.41 -11.92
C TRP A 14 5.27 9.71 -12.64
N THR A 15 4.56 9.59 -13.77
CA THR A 15 4.08 10.73 -14.52
C THR A 15 2.59 10.90 -14.28
N GLN A 16 2.17 12.11 -13.90
CA GLN A 16 0.77 12.48 -13.78
C GLN A 16 0.39 13.38 -14.95
N THR A 17 -0.60 12.96 -15.73
CA THR A 17 -1.20 13.76 -16.82
C THR A 17 -2.56 14.27 -16.36
N LYS A 18 -2.70 15.59 -16.25
CA LYS A 18 -3.94 16.22 -15.82
C LYS A 18 -4.93 16.36 -16.96
N ALA A 19 -6.20 16.69 -16.64
CA ALA A 19 -7.26 16.86 -17.63
C ALA A 19 -6.98 17.95 -18.66
N ASP A 20 -6.20 18.98 -18.29
CA ASP A 20 -5.79 20.07 -19.19
C ASP A 20 -4.59 19.69 -20.09
N GLY A 21 -4.12 18.46 -20.01
CA GLY A 21 -2.96 17.97 -20.78
C GLY A 21 -1.61 18.27 -20.14
N SER A 22 -1.56 18.99 -19.03
CA SER A 22 -0.30 19.26 -18.34
C SER A 22 0.24 17.97 -17.70
N VAL A 23 1.56 17.85 -17.68
CA VAL A 23 2.27 16.66 -17.17
C VAL A 23 3.21 17.10 -16.06
N ARG A 24 3.25 16.32 -14.97
CA ARG A 24 4.23 16.51 -13.92
C ARG A 24 4.76 15.17 -13.42
N HIS A 25 5.96 15.18 -12.87
CA HIS A 25 6.54 14.01 -12.21
C HIS A 25 6.20 14.03 -10.73
N VAL A 26 5.82 12.86 -10.21
CA VAL A 26 5.47 12.69 -8.81
C VAL A 26 6.24 11.51 -8.23
N LYS A 27 6.55 11.57 -6.94
CA LYS A 27 7.18 10.43 -6.27
C LYS A 27 6.23 9.25 -6.26
N SER A 28 6.76 8.04 -6.51
CA SER A 28 5.96 6.83 -6.51
C SER A 28 5.41 6.53 -5.11
N PRO A 29 4.08 6.49 -4.93
CA PRO A 29 3.48 6.07 -3.66
C PRO A 29 3.79 4.61 -3.33
N VAL A 30 3.96 3.76 -4.34
CA VAL A 30 4.32 2.35 -4.15
C VAL A 30 5.70 2.23 -3.50
N GLN A 31 6.67 3.03 -3.92
CA GLN A 31 8.00 3.02 -3.31
C GLN A 31 7.98 3.49 -1.86
N GLN A 32 7.15 4.47 -1.54
CA GLN A 32 6.95 4.91 -0.15
C GLN A 32 6.33 3.81 0.70
N CYS A 33 5.31 3.14 0.19
CA CYS A 33 4.65 2.02 0.88
C CYS A 33 5.62 0.86 1.10
N GLU A 34 6.47 0.55 0.12
CA GLU A 34 7.46 -0.52 0.25
C GLU A 34 8.50 -0.22 1.34
N ARG A 35 8.94 1.03 1.48
CA ARG A 35 9.85 1.43 2.56
C ARG A 35 9.19 1.26 3.93
N GLN A 36 7.93 1.65 4.07
CA GLN A 36 7.17 1.48 5.31
C GLN A 36 6.95 0.00 5.60
N ARG A 37 6.64 -0.80 4.58
CA ARG A 37 6.46 -2.25 4.71
C ARG A 37 7.72 -2.91 5.25
N ARG A 38 8.89 -2.57 4.72
CA ARG A 38 10.17 -3.12 5.18
C ARG A 38 10.44 -2.77 6.65
N MET A 39 10.07 -1.56 7.07
CA MET A 39 10.17 -1.16 8.47
C MET A 39 9.32 -2.08 9.36
N PHE A 40 8.05 -2.31 8.98
CA PHE A 40 7.16 -3.20 9.73
C PHE A 40 7.62 -4.64 9.69
N ILE A 41 8.18 -5.13 8.59
CA ILE A 41 8.77 -6.47 8.52
C ILE A 41 9.85 -6.62 9.59
N THR A 42 10.73 -5.66 9.72
CA THR A 42 11.79 -5.68 10.74
C THR A 42 11.22 -5.65 12.16
N LEU A 43 10.26 -4.75 12.42
CA LEU A 43 9.66 -4.60 13.74
C LEU A 43 8.85 -5.82 14.18
N LEU A 44 8.20 -6.51 13.25
CA LEU A 44 7.26 -7.61 13.54
C LEU A 44 7.82 -8.99 13.20
N ALA A 45 9.10 -9.10 12.87
CA ALA A 45 9.73 -10.31 12.34
C ALA A 45 9.51 -11.56 13.22
N ALA A 46 9.46 -11.39 14.56
CA ALA A 46 9.27 -12.50 15.50
C ALA A 46 7.80 -12.95 15.61
N LYS A 47 6.85 -12.16 15.14
CA LYS A 47 5.41 -12.38 15.34
C LYS A 47 4.63 -12.58 14.06
N VAL A 48 5.00 -11.88 12.98
CA VAL A 48 4.23 -11.85 11.73
C VAL A 48 5.15 -12.19 10.56
N PRO A 49 4.82 -13.22 9.76
CA PRO A 49 5.57 -13.52 8.53
C PRO A 49 5.50 -12.38 7.53
N GLU A 50 6.55 -12.21 6.76
CA GLU A 50 6.67 -11.15 5.76
C GLU A 50 5.53 -11.16 4.73
N ASP A 51 5.08 -12.32 4.29
CA ASP A 51 4.02 -12.47 3.30
C ASP A 51 2.62 -12.09 3.82
N ARG A 52 2.50 -11.82 5.13
CA ARG A 52 1.26 -11.40 5.77
C ARG A 52 1.25 -9.90 6.10
N ILE A 53 2.31 -9.18 5.74
CA ILE A 53 2.40 -7.73 5.90
C ILE A 53 2.22 -7.09 4.52
N HIS A 54 1.14 -6.32 4.36
CA HIS A 54 0.77 -5.70 3.09
C HIS A 54 0.81 -4.18 3.20
N ALA A 55 1.39 -3.52 2.22
CA ALA A 55 1.36 -2.07 2.09
C ALA A 55 0.72 -1.71 0.75
N LEU A 56 -0.34 -0.92 0.81
CA LEU A 56 -1.17 -0.60 -0.34
C LEU A 56 -1.18 0.90 -0.59
N ALA A 57 -0.97 1.31 -1.83
CA ALA A 57 -1.24 2.67 -2.27
C ALA A 57 -2.68 2.71 -2.81
N VAL A 58 -3.56 3.45 -2.16
CA VAL A 58 -4.97 3.54 -2.51
C VAL A 58 -5.30 4.94 -3.01
N PHE A 59 -5.88 5.02 -4.21
CA PHE A 59 -6.23 6.28 -4.85
C PHE A 59 -7.73 6.50 -4.74
N THR A 60 -8.12 7.54 -4.02
CA THR A 60 -9.52 7.80 -3.64
C THR A 60 -10.25 8.76 -4.56
N HIS A 61 -9.53 9.53 -5.40
CA HIS A 61 -10.17 10.48 -6.30
C HIS A 61 -10.89 9.72 -7.41
N PRO A 62 -12.19 10.02 -7.67
CA PRO A 62 -12.98 9.25 -8.64
C PRO A 62 -12.52 9.41 -10.08
N ALA A 63 -11.80 10.47 -10.41
CA ALA A 63 -11.31 10.74 -11.76
C ALA A 63 -9.89 10.21 -12.03
N VAL A 64 -9.26 9.53 -11.06
CA VAL A 64 -7.92 9.00 -11.25
C VAL A 64 -7.93 7.73 -12.12
N LYS A 65 -6.98 7.65 -13.04
CA LYS A 65 -6.73 6.45 -13.87
C LYS A 65 -5.32 5.95 -13.60
N LEU A 66 -5.18 4.66 -13.39
CA LEU A 66 -3.89 4.02 -13.11
C LEU A 66 -3.41 3.24 -14.33
N GLN A 67 -2.22 3.60 -14.82
CA GLN A 67 -1.52 2.89 -15.90
C GLN A 67 -0.13 2.51 -15.39
N ILE A 68 -0.11 1.68 -14.35
CA ILE A 68 1.11 1.31 -13.65
C ILE A 68 1.47 -0.13 -13.98
N ALA A 69 2.62 -0.33 -14.61
CA ALA A 69 3.16 -1.65 -14.90
C ALA A 69 3.67 -2.29 -13.60
N ASN A 70 3.51 -3.59 -13.48
CA ASN A 70 4.01 -4.41 -12.36
C ASN A 70 3.49 -3.96 -10.98
N ALA A 71 2.35 -3.28 -10.94
CA ALA A 71 1.76 -2.84 -9.68
C ALA A 71 1.19 -3.99 -8.85
N GLN A 72 0.62 -5.01 -9.52
CA GLN A 72 0.01 -6.17 -8.88
C GLN A 72 -0.79 -5.76 -7.63
N ASP A 73 -0.51 -6.35 -6.48
CA ASP A 73 -1.23 -6.08 -5.23
C ASP A 73 -0.66 -4.90 -4.44
N ARG A 74 -0.22 -3.82 -5.11
CA ARG A 74 0.44 -2.69 -4.45
C ARG A 74 -0.19 -1.33 -4.74
N ALA A 75 -0.95 -1.18 -5.82
CA ALA A 75 -1.62 0.07 -6.16
C ALA A 75 -3.06 -0.21 -6.58
N PHE A 76 -4.01 0.48 -5.95
CA PHE A 76 -5.44 0.18 -6.10
C PHE A 76 -6.29 1.45 -6.16
N LEU A 77 -7.36 1.39 -6.94
CA LEU A 77 -8.53 2.23 -6.70
C LEU A 77 -9.27 1.70 -5.45
N VAL A 78 -10.11 2.54 -4.83
CA VAL A 78 -10.77 2.20 -3.57
C VAL A 78 -11.52 0.86 -3.65
N ARG A 79 -12.30 0.64 -4.72
CA ARG A 79 -13.08 -0.58 -4.90
C ARG A 79 -12.19 -1.83 -4.89
N ASP A 80 -11.07 -1.76 -5.58
CA ASP A 80 -10.15 -2.89 -5.70
C ASP A 80 -9.38 -3.13 -4.40
N ALA A 81 -9.06 -2.06 -3.67
CA ALA A 81 -8.43 -2.17 -2.36
C ALA A 81 -9.35 -2.86 -1.35
N ILE A 82 -10.64 -2.50 -1.34
CA ILE A 82 -11.64 -3.13 -0.47
C ILE A 82 -11.75 -4.63 -0.78
N ARG A 83 -11.78 -4.99 -2.07
CA ARG A 83 -11.82 -6.40 -2.50
C ARG A 83 -10.57 -7.14 -2.03
N PHE A 84 -9.40 -6.56 -2.20
CA PHE A 84 -8.13 -7.15 -1.77
C PHE A 84 -8.14 -7.43 -0.26
N ILE A 85 -8.56 -6.46 0.55
CA ILE A 85 -8.62 -6.59 2.01
C ILE A 85 -9.63 -7.67 2.41
N ASN A 86 -10.81 -7.69 1.79
CA ASN A 86 -11.83 -8.69 2.09
C ASN A 86 -11.37 -10.11 1.76
N ASP A 87 -10.66 -10.29 0.66
CA ASP A 87 -10.10 -11.60 0.30
C ASP A 87 -9.08 -12.07 1.35
N ARG A 88 -8.31 -11.17 1.94
CA ARG A 88 -7.34 -11.50 2.99
C ARG A 88 -8.00 -11.85 4.32
N CYS A 89 -9.23 -11.44 4.57
CA CYS A 89 -9.95 -11.81 5.80
C CYS A 89 -10.24 -13.32 5.91
N PHE A 90 -10.17 -14.07 4.82
CA PHE A 90 -10.35 -15.52 4.82
C PHE A 90 -9.06 -16.29 5.10
N GLU A 91 -7.92 -15.62 5.19
CA GLU A 91 -6.67 -16.27 5.54
C GLU A 91 -6.66 -16.65 7.03
N PRO A 92 -6.02 -17.78 7.40
CA PRO A 92 -5.93 -18.17 8.80
C PRO A 92 -5.26 -17.09 9.64
N PRO A 93 -5.77 -16.82 10.86
CA PRO A 93 -5.16 -15.80 11.72
C PRO A 93 -3.78 -16.28 12.21
N ILE A 94 -2.84 -15.34 12.32
CA ILE A 94 -1.49 -15.59 12.84
C ILE A 94 -1.39 -15.20 14.31
N LEU A 95 -2.13 -14.14 14.70
CA LEU A 95 -2.10 -13.58 16.04
C LEU A 95 -3.40 -13.88 16.75
N THR A 96 -3.32 -14.12 18.07
CA THR A 96 -4.51 -14.09 18.92
C THR A 96 -5.02 -12.65 19.02
N PRO A 97 -6.32 -12.43 19.38
CA PRO A 97 -6.81 -11.06 19.60
C PRO A 97 -5.98 -10.28 20.63
N ALA A 98 -5.48 -10.92 21.69
CA ALA A 98 -4.66 -10.28 22.69
C ALA A 98 -3.29 -9.86 22.12
N GLU A 99 -2.65 -10.72 21.33
CA GLU A 99 -1.39 -10.40 20.66
C GLU A 99 -1.55 -9.26 19.66
N ALA A 100 -2.65 -9.26 18.89
CA ALA A 100 -2.94 -8.19 17.93
C ALA A 100 -3.13 -6.85 18.61
N LEU A 101 -3.86 -6.82 19.74
CA LEU A 101 -4.05 -5.61 20.53
C LEU A 101 -2.73 -5.08 21.10
N GLU A 102 -1.92 -5.96 21.64
CA GLU A 102 -0.60 -5.60 22.19
C GLU A 102 0.29 -4.98 21.12
N LEU A 103 0.37 -5.58 19.93
CA LEU A 103 1.14 -5.03 18.82
C LEU A 103 0.61 -3.68 18.36
N ALA A 104 -0.72 -3.51 18.25
CA ALA A 104 -1.33 -2.26 17.87
C ALA A 104 -0.99 -1.15 18.85
N GLU A 105 -1.02 -1.42 20.15
CA GLU A 105 -0.64 -0.46 21.20
C GLU A 105 0.84 -0.08 21.11
N ARG A 106 1.71 -1.04 20.86
CA ARG A 106 3.15 -0.79 20.70
C ARG A 106 3.44 0.07 19.48
N ILE A 107 2.78 -0.19 18.36
CA ILE A 107 2.91 0.61 17.15
C ILE A 107 2.43 2.04 17.40
N ASN A 108 1.29 2.21 18.05
CA ASN A 108 0.74 3.54 18.37
C ASN A 108 1.66 4.35 19.29
N ARG A 109 2.42 3.67 20.14
CA ARG A 109 3.41 4.33 21.02
C ARG A 109 4.78 4.51 20.35
N GLY A 110 4.94 4.05 19.11
CA GLY A 110 6.22 4.09 18.41
C GLY A 110 7.29 3.17 18.98
N GLN A 111 6.88 2.10 19.67
CA GLN A 111 7.78 1.17 20.37
C GLN A 111 7.85 -0.21 19.70
N ALA A 112 7.16 -0.37 18.60
CA ALA A 112 7.12 -1.65 17.91
C ALA A 112 8.43 -1.97 17.18
#